data_d72eec1a4c263552b85b000d848ff0e6
#
_entry.id   d72eec1a4c263552b85b000d848ff0e6
#
_cell.length_a   1.000
_cell.length_b   1.000
_cell.length_c   1.000
_cell.angle_alpha   90.00
_cell.angle_beta   90.00
_cell.angle_gamma   90.00
#
_symmetry.space_group_name_H-M   'P 1'
#
loop_
_entity.id
_entity.type
_entity.pdbx_description
1 polymer ?
#
loop_
_entity_poly.entity_id
_entity_poly.type
_entity_poly.pdbx_seq_one_letter_code
_entity_poly.pdbx_strand_id
1 'polypeptide(L)'
;MEKRGGLGLDHTENAYAAMLLTMALSPNREEYARPLSTQEFRRIEALARASRYGDIGGLLNVDISGLVMLLGLSEAESYRVYTLLHRDVQLTYTLAEFMGDGIDAITQYDAEYPQRLTETLKEAAPPFVYRSGADELLNEPAIAVLGVSGVKTDPEARRQIEILVDGAARRGYAVVTGGELGVARLTAGLVAERGGHLIDILGGGLRDHLKTDVIARLLAEGRAAVLSTEHPDALFTVSHAIARNKLVFALVDAAFVFNTDGRRGELDALANHTCEWLYAWQGFSGNSPLLNRGAKPFQGLRDGDFDEMCRHWNRSRAKQMNIFDLL
;
A
#
# COMPACT_ATOMS: atom_id res chain seq x y z
N MET A 1 3.25 30.80 -1.57
CA MET A 1 3.56 29.37 -1.30
C MET A 1 4.99 29.16 -1.73
N GLU A 2 5.92 29.26 -0.77
CA GLU A 2 7.34 29.08 -1.04
C GLU A 2 7.67 27.59 -1.09
N LYS A 3 8.12 27.11 -2.26
CA LYS A 3 8.66 25.76 -2.41
C LYS A 3 10.06 25.74 -1.79
N ARG A 4 10.27 24.94 -0.75
CA ARG A 4 11.62 24.70 -0.23
C ARG A 4 12.33 23.75 -1.20
N GLY A 5 12.93 24.33 -2.23
CA GLY A 5 13.74 23.64 -3.23
C GLY A 5 15.13 23.32 -2.72
N GLY A 6 15.37 22.04 -2.49
CA GLY A 6 16.71 21.48 -2.32
C GLY A 6 16.65 19.98 -2.62
N LEU A 7 17.15 19.57 -3.77
CA LEU A 7 17.17 18.20 -4.27
C LEU A 7 15.86 17.70 -4.92
N GLY A 8 15.36 18.38 -5.98
CA GLY A 8 14.48 17.75 -6.98
C GLY A 8 13.08 17.21 -6.53
N LEU A 9 12.74 17.29 -5.25
CA LEU A 9 11.45 16.86 -4.71
C LEU A 9 10.61 18.09 -4.39
N ASP A 10 9.63 18.39 -5.25
CA ASP A 10 8.70 19.51 -5.09
C ASP A 10 7.58 19.18 -4.08
N HIS A 11 7.94 18.69 -2.88
CA HIS A 11 6.96 18.43 -1.83
C HIS A 11 6.38 19.71 -1.24
N THR A 12 5.07 19.70 -0.98
CA THR A 12 4.41 20.78 -0.22
C THR A 12 4.85 20.78 1.24
N GLU A 13 4.62 21.89 1.97
CA GLU A 13 4.90 21.94 3.42
C GLU A 13 4.13 20.86 4.18
N ASN A 14 2.92 20.53 3.76
CA ASN A 14 2.12 19.44 4.34
C ASN A 14 2.77 18.07 4.11
N ALA A 15 3.23 17.79 2.90
CA ALA A 15 3.92 16.55 2.58
C ALA A 15 5.21 16.42 3.41
N TYR A 16 5.99 17.50 3.48
CA TYR A 16 7.23 17.54 4.24
C TYR A 16 7.00 17.30 5.75
N ALA A 17 6.02 17.99 6.34
CA ALA A 17 5.63 17.78 7.73
C ALA A 17 5.12 16.35 8.00
N ALA A 18 4.34 15.77 7.08
CA ALA A 18 3.87 14.38 7.20
C ALA A 18 5.05 13.41 7.23
N MET A 19 6.03 13.55 6.34
CA MET A 19 7.25 12.73 6.33
C MET A 19 8.05 12.88 7.62
N LEU A 20 8.30 14.13 8.07
CA LEU A 20 8.98 14.39 9.33
C LEU A 20 8.30 13.72 10.52
N LEU A 21 7.00 13.71 10.58
CA LEU A 21 6.24 13.17 11.71
C LEU A 21 6.12 11.65 11.69
N THR A 22 6.07 11.02 10.50
CA THR A 22 5.63 9.63 10.39
C THR A 22 6.65 8.66 9.83
N MET A 23 7.65 9.13 9.04
CA MET A 23 8.67 8.23 8.49
C MET A 23 9.65 7.74 9.57
N ALA A 24 9.97 6.47 9.55
CA ALA A 24 11.16 5.92 10.21
C ALA A 24 12.38 6.25 9.32
N LEU A 25 13.36 6.95 9.88
CA LEU A 25 14.61 7.31 9.18
C LEU A 25 15.73 6.31 9.48
N SER A 26 15.47 5.27 10.28
CA SER A 26 16.37 4.18 10.61
C SER A 26 15.64 2.83 10.47
N PRO A 27 16.28 1.80 9.88
CA PRO A 27 15.66 0.47 9.71
C PRO A 27 15.34 -0.22 11.04
N ASN A 28 16.11 0.07 12.08
CA ASN A 28 15.99 -0.57 13.41
C ASN A 28 15.06 0.18 14.36
N ARG A 29 14.43 1.27 13.90
CA ARG A 29 13.62 2.19 14.73
C ARG A 29 14.36 2.75 15.96
N GLU A 30 15.68 2.74 15.93
CA GLU A 30 16.55 3.36 16.93
C GLU A 30 16.62 4.88 16.70
N GLU A 31 15.47 5.53 16.86
CA GLU A 31 15.36 6.96 16.69
C GLU A 31 15.18 7.66 18.04
N TYR A 32 15.73 8.85 18.16
CA TYR A 32 15.62 9.66 19.38
C TYR A 32 14.15 9.95 19.74
N ALA A 33 13.29 10.10 18.75
CA ALA A 33 11.85 10.22 18.90
C ALA A 33 11.14 9.22 17.98
N ARG A 34 10.27 8.39 18.55
CA ARG A 34 9.47 7.43 17.75
C ARG A 34 8.54 8.16 16.79
N PRO A 35 8.53 7.84 15.48
CA PRO A 35 7.56 8.37 14.53
C PRO A 35 6.10 8.19 15.00
N LEU A 36 5.22 9.08 14.58
CA LEU A 36 3.79 8.97 14.88
C LEU A 36 3.19 7.79 14.10
N SER A 37 2.33 7.02 14.77
CA SER A 37 1.44 6.08 14.09
C SER A 37 0.41 6.84 13.25
N THR A 38 -0.26 6.17 12.30
CA THR A 38 -1.33 6.77 11.50
C THR A 38 -2.39 7.43 12.37
N GLN A 39 -2.81 6.79 13.45
CA GLN A 39 -3.82 7.35 14.36
C GLN A 39 -3.32 8.59 15.10
N GLU A 40 -2.08 8.56 15.60
CA GLU A 40 -1.46 9.72 16.25
C GLU A 40 -1.33 10.89 15.27
N PHE A 41 -0.89 10.60 14.04
CA PHE A 41 -0.79 11.59 12.97
C PHE A 41 -2.14 12.24 12.66
N ARG A 42 -3.21 11.44 12.48
CA ARG A 42 -4.56 11.97 12.22
C ARG A 42 -5.06 12.88 13.34
N ARG A 43 -4.77 12.53 14.58
CA ARG A 43 -5.11 13.39 15.73
C ARG A 43 -4.37 14.73 15.67
N ILE A 44 -3.05 14.73 15.39
CA ILE A 44 -2.27 15.96 15.28
C ILE A 44 -2.73 16.79 14.07
N GLU A 45 -2.98 16.16 12.92
CA GLU A 45 -3.52 16.81 11.73
C GLU A 45 -4.87 17.51 12.00
N ALA A 46 -5.78 16.84 12.68
CA ALA A 46 -7.08 17.41 13.06
C ALA A 46 -6.93 18.60 14.01
N LEU A 47 -6.04 18.51 15.00
CA LEU A 47 -5.73 19.62 15.92
C LEU A 47 -5.09 20.81 15.20
N ALA A 48 -4.15 20.56 14.28
CA ALA A 48 -3.55 21.61 13.46
C ALA A 48 -4.60 22.32 12.61
N ARG A 49 -5.48 21.56 11.95
CA ARG A 49 -6.59 22.10 11.13
C ARG A 49 -7.58 22.93 11.94
N ALA A 50 -7.86 22.55 13.18
CA ALA A 50 -8.74 23.28 14.08
C ALA A 50 -8.09 24.52 14.73
N SER A 51 -6.76 24.66 14.61
CA SER A 51 -5.97 25.75 15.19
C SER A 51 -5.75 26.89 14.20
N ARG A 52 -5.08 27.94 14.66
CA ARG A 52 -4.64 29.06 13.80
C ARG A 52 -3.59 28.64 12.73
N TYR A 53 -3.02 27.45 12.84
CA TYR A 53 -2.01 26.94 11.90
C TYR A 53 -2.64 26.44 10.59
N GLY A 54 -3.93 26.09 10.59
CA GLY A 54 -4.71 25.77 9.42
C GLY A 54 -4.46 24.37 8.85
N ASP A 55 -3.23 23.88 8.91
CA ASP A 55 -2.84 22.55 8.42
C ASP A 55 -1.55 22.04 9.14
N ILE A 56 -1.12 20.83 8.74
CA ILE A 56 0.03 20.15 9.35
C ILE A 56 1.36 20.84 9.00
N GLY A 57 1.46 21.45 7.80
CA GLY A 57 2.63 22.21 7.35
C GLY A 57 2.84 23.47 8.19
N GLY A 58 1.78 24.08 8.69
CA GLY A 58 1.84 25.22 9.59
C GLY A 58 2.54 24.93 10.92
N LEU A 59 2.77 23.64 11.24
CA LEU A 59 3.49 23.24 12.47
C LEU A 59 5.02 23.25 12.32
N LEU A 60 5.57 23.37 11.12
CA LEU A 60 7.02 23.27 10.86
C LEU A 60 7.88 24.27 11.66
N ASN A 61 7.32 25.44 12.02
CA ASN A 61 8.03 26.49 12.74
C ASN A 61 7.46 26.76 14.15
N VAL A 62 6.69 25.81 14.69
CA VAL A 62 6.03 25.96 15.98
C VAL A 62 6.94 25.44 17.10
N ASP A 63 7.14 26.24 18.13
CA ASP A 63 7.88 25.85 19.32
C ASP A 63 7.05 24.95 20.26
N ILE A 64 7.69 24.38 21.28
CA ILE A 64 7.05 23.49 22.25
C ILE A 64 5.89 24.20 22.96
N SER A 65 6.07 25.49 23.31
CA SER A 65 5.04 26.28 23.99
C SER A 65 3.80 26.45 23.11
N GLY A 66 4.00 26.70 21.81
CA GLY A 66 2.89 26.76 20.84
C GLY A 66 2.14 25.44 20.71
N LEU A 67 2.86 24.31 20.69
CA LEU A 67 2.22 22.97 20.63
C LEU A 67 1.39 22.69 21.90
N VAL A 68 1.88 23.06 23.09
CA VAL A 68 1.12 22.92 24.35
C VAL A 68 -0.11 23.83 24.36
N MET A 69 0.08 25.14 24.10
CA MET A 69 -0.97 26.12 24.30
C MET A 69 -2.05 26.12 23.23
N LEU A 70 -1.68 25.83 21.98
CA LEU A 70 -2.57 25.99 20.82
C LEU A 70 -3.15 24.66 20.31
N LEU A 71 -2.41 23.56 20.49
CA LEU A 71 -2.91 22.24 20.15
C LEU A 71 -3.40 21.46 21.37
N GLY A 72 -3.17 21.94 22.60
CA GLY A 72 -3.56 21.27 23.83
C GLY A 72 -2.84 19.95 24.06
N LEU A 73 -1.62 19.80 23.52
CA LEU A 73 -0.80 18.61 23.71
C LEU A 73 -0.15 18.64 25.11
N SER A 74 0.07 17.46 25.68
CA SER A 74 0.91 17.35 26.86
C SER A 74 2.36 17.79 26.56
N GLU A 75 3.13 18.15 27.59
CA GLU A 75 4.55 18.51 27.42
C GLU A 75 5.35 17.41 26.74
N ALA A 76 5.13 16.15 27.12
CA ALA A 76 5.82 14.99 26.53
C ALA A 76 5.47 14.79 25.03
N GLU A 77 4.19 14.94 24.67
CA GLU A 77 3.76 14.87 23.27
C GLU A 77 4.30 16.05 22.47
N SER A 78 4.25 17.27 23.03
CA SER A 78 4.78 18.48 22.39
C SER A 78 6.28 18.36 22.14
N TYR A 79 7.03 17.85 23.11
CA TYR A 79 8.47 17.60 22.93
C TYR A 79 8.73 16.56 21.84
N ARG A 80 7.96 15.47 21.79
CA ARG A 80 8.08 14.44 20.75
C ARG A 80 7.76 15.00 19.36
N VAL A 81 6.64 15.72 19.21
CA VAL A 81 6.22 16.34 17.94
C VAL A 81 7.27 17.37 17.48
N TYR A 82 7.73 18.23 18.40
CA TYR A 82 8.79 19.19 18.12
C TYR A 82 10.08 18.51 17.63
N THR A 83 10.54 17.46 18.33
CA THR A 83 11.74 16.71 17.97
C THR A 83 11.59 16.08 16.57
N LEU A 84 10.44 15.51 16.25
CA LEU A 84 10.17 14.93 14.94
C LEU A 84 10.17 16.00 13.83
N LEU A 85 9.61 17.18 14.06
CA LEU A 85 9.59 18.26 13.09
C LEU A 85 10.98 18.90 12.84
N HIS A 86 11.94 18.69 13.75
CA HIS A 86 13.28 19.27 13.67
C HIS A 86 14.38 18.28 13.25
N ARG A 87 14.02 17.23 12.50
CA ARG A 87 14.98 16.27 11.90
C ARG A 87 15.09 16.42 10.37
N ASP A 88 14.90 17.65 9.90
CA ASP A 88 14.92 18.04 8.48
C ASP A 88 16.20 17.65 7.75
N VAL A 89 17.35 17.88 8.36
CA VAL A 89 18.66 17.50 7.79
C VAL A 89 18.72 15.97 7.60
N GLN A 90 18.33 15.19 8.62
CA GLN A 90 18.34 13.74 8.55
C GLN A 90 17.36 13.24 7.47
N LEU A 91 16.14 13.78 7.41
CA LEU A 91 15.16 13.44 6.38
C LEU A 91 15.72 13.71 4.98
N THR A 92 16.34 14.87 4.76
CA THR A 92 16.91 15.23 3.45
C THR A 92 17.97 14.23 2.98
N TYR A 93 18.90 13.84 3.85
CA TYR A 93 19.91 12.83 3.52
C TYR A 93 19.29 11.46 3.24
N THR A 94 18.32 11.04 4.06
CA THR A 94 17.63 9.77 3.90
C THR A 94 16.86 9.70 2.58
N LEU A 95 16.12 10.76 2.22
CA LEU A 95 15.41 10.82 0.94
C LEU A 95 16.38 10.81 -0.26
N ALA A 96 17.50 11.53 -0.17
CA ALA A 96 18.51 11.52 -1.23
C ALA A 96 19.14 10.12 -1.42
N GLU A 97 19.36 9.38 -0.34
CA GLU A 97 19.82 8.00 -0.39
C GLU A 97 18.80 7.09 -1.08
N PHE A 98 17.51 7.18 -0.67
CA PHE A 98 16.45 6.37 -1.26
C PHE A 98 16.25 6.67 -2.74
N MET A 99 16.29 7.94 -3.14
CA MET A 99 16.24 8.32 -4.56
C MET A 99 17.36 7.70 -5.38
N GLY A 100 18.57 7.58 -4.80
CA GLY A 100 19.71 6.90 -5.43
C GLY A 100 19.43 5.42 -5.74
N ASP A 101 18.51 4.80 -4.99
CA ASP A 101 18.05 3.42 -5.20
C ASP A 101 16.75 3.32 -5.99
N GLY A 102 16.24 4.43 -6.53
CA GLY A 102 14.97 4.48 -7.24
C GLY A 102 13.75 4.33 -6.34
N ILE A 103 13.87 4.72 -5.07
CA ILE A 103 12.78 4.68 -4.07
C ILE A 103 12.37 6.11 -3.72
N ASP A 104 11.09 6.41 -3.89
CA ASP A 104 10.48 7.67 -3.48
C ASP A 104 9.60 7.47 -2.24
N ALA A 105 9.45 8.52 -1.43
CA ALA A 105 8.43 8.60 -0.40
C ALA A 105 7.33 9.55 -0.86
N ILE A 106 6.13 9.04 -1.09
CA ILE A 106 4.96 9.82 -1.50
C ILE A 106 3.94 9.89 -0.37
N THR A 107 3.39 11.06 -0.14
CA THR A 107 2.45 11.33 0.96
C THR A 107 1.04 11.55 0.43
N GLN A 108 0.06 11.48 1.29
CA GLN A 108 -1.34 11.79 0.95
C GLN A 108 -1.58 13.21 0.39
N TYR A 109 -0.58 14.09 0.45
CA TYR A 109 -0.62 15.46 -0.06
C TYR A 109 0.04 15.60 -1.44
N ASP A 110 0.62 14.53 -1.96
CA ASP A 110 1.23 14.46 -3.29
C ASP A 110 0.23 13.92 -4.31
N ALA A 111 0.29 14.42 -5.55
CA ALA A 111 -0.63 14.04 -6.60
C ALA A 111 -0.50 12.55 -7.02
N GLU A 112 0.70 12.00 -6.84
CA GLU A 112 1.05 10.62 -7.17
C GLU A 112 0.56 9.61 -6.13
N TYR A 113 0.10 10.09 -4.96
CA TYR A 113 -0.41 9.19 -3.93
C TYR A 113 -1.69 8.48 -4.41
N PRO A 114 -1.80 7.14 -4.24
CA PRO A 114 -2.95 6.40 -4.73
C PRO A 114 -4.26 6.86 -4.06
N GLN A 115 -5.11 7.59 -4.78
CA GLN A 115 -6.36 8.14 -4.25
C GLN A 115 -7.26 7.05 -3.64
N ARG A 116 -7.27 5.85 -4.25
CA ARG A 116 -8.02 4.70 -3.72
C ARG A 116 -7.66 4.34 -2.27
N LEU A 117 -6.44 4.62 -1.81
CA LEU A 117 -6.07 4.40 -0.41
C LEU A 117 -6.83 5.35 0.53
N THR A 118 -6.89 6.64 0.19
CA THR A 118 -7.62 7.62 0.99
C THR A 118 -9.13 7.43 0.92
N GLU A 119 -9.68 7.16 -0.26
CA GLU A 119 -11.11 6.93 -0.46
C GLU A 119 -11.62 5.69 0.29
N THR A 120 -10.84 4.61 0.26
CA THR A 120 -11.24 3.33 0.84
C THR A 120 -10.92 3.23 2.33
N LEU A 121 -9.70 3.61 2.72
CA LEU A 121 -9.23 3.46 4.10
C LEU A 121 -9.53 4.67 4.98
N LYS A 122 -9.83 5.83 4.39
CA LYS A 122 -10.16 7.08 5.11
C LYS A 122 -9.08 7.39 6.17
N GLU A 123 -9.47 7.49 7.43
CA GLU A 123 -8.58 7.77 8.56
C GLU A 123 -7.49 6.69 8.78
N ALA A 124 -7.71 5.47 8.26
CA ALA A 124 -6.75 4.38 8.34
C ALA A 124 -5.74 4.38 7.17
N ALA A 125 -5.87 5.29 6.19
CA ALA A 125 -4.92 5.43 5.10
C ALA A 125 -3.55 5.86 5.65
N PRO A 126 -2.44 5.23 5.21
CA PRO A 126 -1.10 5.62 5.67
C PRO A 126 -0.79 7.06 5.23
N PRO A 127 -0.21 7.90 6.10
CA PRO A 127 0.16 9.27 5.73
C PRO A 127 1.16 9.35 4.57
N PHE A 128 1.95 8.32 4.38
CA PHE A 128 2.89 8.16 3.28
C PHE A 128 3.08 6.69 2.92
N VAL A 129 3.63 6.43 1.74
CA VAL A 129 4.13 5.12 1.31
C VAL A 129 5.48 5.29 0.62
N TYR A 130 6.38 4.34 0.79
CA TYR A 130 7.54 4.20 -0.07
C TYR A 130 7.11 3.54 -1.38
N ARG A 131 7.67 4.01 -2.49
CA ARG A 131 7.32 3.57 -3.82
C ARG A 131 8.54 3.45 -4.73
N SER A 132 8.49 2.53 -5.67
CA SER A 132 9.39 2.45 -6.83
C SER A 132 8.59 2.04 -8.06
N GLY A 133 8.88 2.62 -9.22
CA GLY A 133 8.27 2.26 -10.51
C GLY A 133 7.15 3.18 -10.98
N ALA A 134 6.25 2.67 -11.82
CA ALA A 134 5.27 3.44 -12.58
C ALA A 134 4.04 3.84 -11.76
N ASP A 135 3.81 5.14 -11.60
CA ASP A 135 2.71 5.73 -10.81
C ASP A 135 1.36 5.45 -11.41
N GLU A 136 1.30 5.47 -12.73
CA GLU A 136 0.07 5.31 -13.48
C GLU A 136 -0.62 3.99 -13.13
N LEU A 137 0.15 2.94 -12.83
CA LEU A 137 -0.37 1.62 -12.48
C LEU A 137 -1.21 1.63 -11.20
N LEU A 138 -0.92 2.54 -10.26
CA LEU A 138 -1.62 2.62 -8.97
C LEU A 138 -3.07 3.09 -9.10
N ASN A 139 -3.43 3.67 -10.25
CA ASN A 139 -4.78 4.14 -10.56
C ASN A 139 -5.50 3.24 -11.57
N GLU A 140 -4.85 2.21 -12.11
CA GLU A 140 -5.46 1.24 -13.01
C GLU A 140 -6.48 0.34 -12.28
N PRO A 141 -7.46 -0.23 -13.01
CA PRO A 141 -8.23 -1.35 -12.49
C PRO A 141 -7.29 -2.48 -12.08
N ALA A 142 -7.55 -3.12 -10.95
CA ALA A 142 -6.63 -4.12 -10.44
C ALA A 142 -7.32 -5.31 -9.79
N ILE A 143 -6.67 -6.48 -9.85
CA ILE A 143 -7.03 -7.67 -9.08
C ILE A 143 -5.88 -8.08 -8.16
N ALA A 144 -6.18 -8.60 -6.98
CA ALA A 144 -5.19 -9.24 -6.13
C ALA A 144 -5.14 -10.75 -6.36
N VAL A 145 -3.92 -11.30 -6.43
CA VAL A 145 -3.66 -12.75 -6.42
C VAL A 145 -2.82 -13.06 -5.19
N LEU A 146 -3.45 -13.69 -4.20
CA LEU A 146 -2.91 -13.86 -2.84
C LEU A 146 -2.78 -15.34 -2.47
N GLY A 147 -1.77 -15.65 -1.64
CA GLY A 147 -1.56 -16.96 -1.07
C GLY A 147 -0.12 -17.18 -0.63
N VAL A 148 0.07 -18.21 0.20
CA VAL A 148 1.38 -18.57 0.76
C VAL A 148 2.07 -19.67 -0.06
N SER A 149 3.20 -20.17 0.38
CA SER A 149 4.20 -20.91 -0.41
C SER A 149 3.77 -22.27 -0.98
N GLY A 150 2.72 -22.91 -0.49
CA GLY A 150 2.37 -24.30 -0.88
C GLY A 150 1.79 -24.49 -2.29
N VAL A 151 1.19 -23.46 -2.87
CA VAL A 151 0.39 -23.55 -4.11
C VAL A 151 1.23 -23.72 -5.38
N LYS A 152 2.46 -23.27 -5.39
CA LYS A 152 3.31 -23.30 -6.60
C LYS A 152 3.52 -24.69 -7.20
N THR A 153 3.32 -25.73 -6.42
CA THR A 153 3.46 -27.14 -6.84
C THR A 153 2.16 -27.78 -7.28
N ASP A 154 1.01 -27.08 -7.09
CA ASP A 154 -0.29 -27.55 -7.52
C ASP A 154 -0.54 -27.12 -8.98
N PRO A 155 -0.64 -28.08 -9.94
CA PRO A 155 -0.85 -27.76 -11.35
C PRO A 155 -2.16 -27.01 -11.62
N GLU A 156 -3.24 -27.34 -10.89
CA GLU A 156 -4.54 -26.69 -11.10
C GLU A 156 -4.52 -25.26 -10.57
N ALA A 157 -3.97 -25.03 -9.38
CA ALA A 157 -3.80 -23.67 -8.87
C ALA A 157 -2.97 -22.82 -9.83
N ARG A 158 -1.86 -23.36 -10.35
CA ARG A 158 -1.04 -22.66 -11.35
C ARG A 158 -1.87 -22.28 -12.58
N ARG A 159 -2.64 -23.22 -13.13
CA ARG A 159 -3.51 -22.97 -14.28
C ARG A 159 -4.54 -21.86 -14.00
N GLN A 160 -5.16 -21.86 -12.79
CA GLN A 160 -6.10 -20.83 -12.41
C GLN A 160 -5.43 -19.45 -12.33
N ILE A 161 -4.20 -19.37 -11.81
CA ILE A 161 -3.42 -18.12 -11.77
C ILE A 161 -3.09 -17.65 -13.20
N GLU A 162 -2.69 -18.56 -14.10
CA GLU A 162 -2.43 -18.25 -15.51
C GLU A 162 -3.66 -17.63 -16.18
N ILE A 163 -4.85 -18.19 -15.97
CA ILE A 163 -6.11 -17.65 -16.53
C ILE A 163 -6.40 -16.24 -15.99
N LEU A 164 -6.20 -16.01 -14.69
CA LEU A 164 -6.39 -14.69 -14.08
C LEU A 164 -5.40 -13.65 -14.64
N VAL A 165 -4.12 -14.02 -14.75
CA VAL A 165 -3.07 -13.13 -15.28
C VAL A 165 -3.31 -12.83 -16.76
N ASP A 166 -3.63 -13.84 -17.58
CA ASP A 166 -3.96 -13.65 -18.99
C ASP A 166 -5.21 -12.77 -19.18
N GLY A 167 -6.23 -12.98 -18.35
CA GLY A 167 -7.44 -12.17 -18.34
C GLY A 167 -7.14 -10.71 -17.96
N ALA A 168 -6.34 -10.50 -16.93
CA ALA A 168 -5.92 -9.17 -16.47
C ALA A 168 -5.13 -8.44 -17.56
N ALA A 169 -4.12 -9.08 -18.15
CA ALA A 169 -3.30 -8.49 -19.21
C ALA A 169 -4.14 -8.09 -20.44
N ARG A 170 -5.08 -8.95 -20.88
CA ARG A 170 -5.97 -8.62 -22.01
C ARG A 170 -6.91 -7.45 -21.74
N ARG A 171 -7.25 -7.19 -20.50
CA ARG A 171 -8.24 -6.18 -20.09
C ARG A 171 -7.64 -4.92 -19.50
N GLY A 172 -6.31 -4.81 -19.46
CA GLY A 172 -5.61 -3.65 -18.87
C GLY A 172 -5.80 -3.55 -17.36
N TYR A 173 -5.93 -4.71 -16.67
CA TYR A 173 -5.93 -4.77 -15.20
C TYR A 173 -4.50 -4.99 -14.70
N ALA A 174 -4.09 -4.24 -13.69
CA ALA A 174 -2.90 -4.56 -12.94
C ALA A 174 -3.15 -5.78 -12.02
N VAL A 175 -2.11 -6.58 -11.81
CA VAL A 175 -2.14 -7.69 -10.85
C VAL A 175 -1.40 -7.30 -9.60
N VAL A 176 -2.08 -7.31 -8.47
CA VAL A 176 -1.52 -6.94 -7.16
C VAL A 176 -1.10 -8.20 -6.42
N THR A 177 0.12 -8.21 -5.89
CA THR A 177 0.61 -9.30 -5.04
C THR A 177 1.26 -8.77 -3.76
N GLY A 178 1.69 -9.69 -2.90
CA GLY A 178 2.42 -9.37 -1.67
C GLY A 178 3.92 -9.34 -1.82
N GLY A 179 4.46 -9.59 -3.00
CA GLY A 179 5.91 -9.64 -3.23
C GLY A 179 6.65 -10.81 -2.58
N GLU A 180 5.93 -11.71 -1.91
CA GLU A 180 6.54 -12.81 -1.15
C GLU A 180 6.80 -14.06 -2.00
N LEU A 181 7.35 -15.09 -1.37
CA LEU A 181 7.52 -16.40 -2.01
C LEU A 181 6.17 -17.09 -2.26
N GLY A 182 6.16 -18.10 -3.12
CA GLY A 182 4.95 -18.88 -3.38
C GLY A 182 4.07 -18.28 -4.46
N VAL A 183 2.80 -18.03 -4.17
CA VAL A 183 1.81 -17.50 -5.12
C VAL A 183 2.25 -16.17 -5.73
N ALA A 184 2.73 -15.23 -4.90
CA ALA A 184 3.16 -13.93 -5.37
C ALA A 184 4.31 -14.03 -6.39
N ARG A 185 5.36 -14.82 -6.08
CA ARG A 185 6.50 -15.02 -6.99
C ARG A 185 6.11 -15.72 -8.30
N LEU A 186 5.21 -16.73 -8.22
CA LEU A 186 4.66 -17.37 -9.41
C LEU A 186 3.89 -16.36 -10.26
N THR A 187 3.04 -15.56 -9.63
CA THR A 187 2.21 -14.55 -10.30
C THR A 187 3.07 -13.49 -10.98
N ALA A 188 4.08 -12.95 -10.29
CA ALA A 188 5.01 -11.96 -10.86
C ALA A 188 5.73 -12.51 -12.10
N GLY A 189 6.19 -13.78 -12.07
CA GLY A 189 6.78 -14.45 -13.23
C GLY A 189 5.82 -14.53 -14.41
N LEU A 190 4.59 -14.95 -14.17
CA LEU A 190 3.55 -15.04 -15.20
C LEU A 190 3.18 -13.66 -15.78
N VAL A 191 3.04 -12.63 -14.94
CA VAL A 191 2.80 -11.24 -15.39
C VAL A 191 3.93 -10.78 -16.31
N ALA A 192 5.19 -11.06 -15.94
CA ALA A 192 6.34 -10.71 -16.75
C ALA A 192 6.34 -11.42 -18.12
N GLU A 193 5.97 -12.70 -18.16
CA GLU A 193 5.89 -13.51 -19.38
C GLU A 193 4.73 -13.09 -20.30
N ARG A 194 3.60 -12.66 -19.74
CA ARG A 194 2.35 -12.38 -20.45
C ARG A 194 2.16 -10.91 -20.84
N GLY A 195 3.11 -10.04 -20.56
CA GLY A 195 3.03 -8.62 -20.90
C GLY A 195 2.08 -7.80 -20.01
N GLY A 196 1.71 -8.31 -18.84
CA GLY A 196 0.82 -7.64 -17.89
C GLY A 196 1.53 -6.60 -17.02
N HIS A 197 0.77 -5.94 -16.15
CA HIS A 197 1.24 -4.97 -15.16
C HIS A 197 1.21 -5.57 -13.75
N LEU A 198 2.23 -5.28 -12.93
CA LEU A 198 2.38 -5.78 -11.58
C LEU A 198 2.39 -4.64 -10.56
N ILE A 199 1.68 -4.81 -9.47
CA ILE A 199 1.82 -3.97 -8.27
C ILE A 199 2.17 -4.89 -7.10
N ASP A 200 3.40 -4.78 -6.58
CA ASP A 200 3.79 -5.51 -5.37
C ASP A 200 3.66 -4.61 -4.15
N ILE A 201 2.90 -5.06 -3.13
CA ILE A 201 2.76 -4.36 -1.86
C ILE A 201 3.43 -5.20 -0.78
N LEU A 202 4.54 -4.68 -0.21
CA LEU A 202 5.42 -5.47 0.64
C LEU A 202 5.10 -5.32 2.12
N GLY A 203 5.27 -6.40 2.89
CA GLY A 203 5.28 -6.41 4.35
C GLY A 203 6.69 -6.25 4.95
N GLY A 204 7.62 -5.71 4.17
CA GLY A 204 9.00 -5.40 4.53
C GLY A 204 9.54 -4.30 3.63
N GLY A 205 10.86 -4.10 3.65
CA GLY A 205 11.52 -3.08 2.84
C GLY A 205 11.56 -3.40 1.35
N LEU A 206 11.72 -2.36 0.53
CA LEU A 206 11.75 -2.48 -0.93
C LEU A 206 13.13 -2.85 -1.47
N ARG A 207 14.23 -2.39 -0.83
CA ARG A 207 15.58 -2.33 -1.40
C ARG A 207 16.05 -3.65 -2.00
N ASP A 208 15.89 -4.76 -1.30
CA ASP A 208 16.31 -6.08 -1.79
C ASP A 208 15.30 -6.66 -2.79
N HIS A 209 14.02 -6.35 -2.64
CA HIS A 209 12.99 -6.82 -3.55
C HIS A 209 13.17 -6.23 -4.96
N LEU A 210 13.53 -4.95 -5.05
CA LEU A 210 13.77 -4.25 -6.33
C LEU A 210 14.92 -4.86 -7.14
N LYS A 211 15.87 -5.56 -6.49
CA LYS A 211 17.03 -6.20 -7.14
C LYS A 211 16.72 -7.59 -7.72
N THR A 212 15.53 -8.14 -7.45
CA THR A 212 15.17 -9.45 -8.00
C THR A 212 14.95 -9.37 -9.50
N ASP A 213 15.44 -10.35 -10.28
CA ASP A 213 15.49 -10.32 -11.74
C ASP A 213 14.15 -9.97 -12.39
N VAL A 214 13.05 -10.57 -11.89
CA VAL A 214 11.71 -10.35 -12.45
C VAL A 214 11.25 -8.92 -12.20
N ILE A 215 11.44 -8.42 -10.97
CA ILE A 215 10.99 -7.07 -10.58
C ILE A 215 11.84 -6.01 -11.27
N ALA A 216 13.18 -6.16 -11.25
CA ALA A 216 14.09 -5.23 -11.92
C ALA A 216 13.75 -5.09 -13.41
N ARG A 217 13.44 -6.21 -14.10
CA ARG A 217 13.02 -6.20 -15.49
C ARG A 217 11.69 -5.46 -15.68
N LEU A 218 10.66 -5.78 -14.89
CA LEU A 218 9.34 -5.14 -14.98
C LEU A 218 9.41 -3.64 -14.70
N LEU A 219 10.23 -3.22 -13.72
CA LEU A 219 10.49 -1.81 -13.44
C LEU A 219 11.16 -1.10 -14.62
N ALA A 220 12.18 -1.71 -15.21
CA ALA A 220 12.86 -1.16 -16.38
C ALA A 220 11.94 -1.04 -17.62
N GLU A 221 10.94 -1.91 -17.73
CA GLU A 221 9.92 -1.89 -18.77
C GLU A 221 8.74 -0.94 -18.45
N GLY A 222 8.72 -0.27 -17.29
CA GLY A 222 7.59 0.57 -16.85
C GLY A 222 6.31 -0.22 -16.53
N ARG A 223 6.43 -1.49 -16.21
CA ARG A 223 5.32 -2.44 -16.02
C ARG A 223 5.14 -2.90 -14.58
N ALA A 224 5.87 -2.31 -13.65
CA ALA A 224 5.71 -2.57 -12.24
C ALA A 224 5.67 -1.31 -11.40
N ALA A 225 4.94 -1.39 -10.28
CA ALA A 225 5.03 -0.51 -9.13
C ALA A 225 5.22 -1.35 -7.87
N VAL A 226 6.10 -0.92 -6.98
CA VAL A 226 6.37 -1.59 -5.70
C VAL A 226 6.12 -0.61 -4.58
N LEU A 227 5.32 -1.00 -3.57
CA LEU A 227 4.95 -0.16 -2.44
C LEU A 227 5.26 -0.83 -1.10
N SER A 228 5.58 -0.03 -0.10
CA SER A 228 5.61 -0.42 1.30
C SER A 228 5.37 0.77 2.24
N THR A 229 4.88 0.50 3.44
CA THR A 229 4.88 1.45 4.56
C THR A 229 6.10 1.30 5.47
N GLU A 230 6.91 0.26 5.23
CA GLU A 230 8.07 -0.06 6.05
C GLU A 230 9.34 0.58 5.47
N HIS A 231 10.30 0.92 6.35
CA HIS A 231 11.60 1.44 5.90
C HIS A 231 12.21 0.56 4.79
N PRO A 232 12.86 1.13 3.74
CA PRO A 232 13.38 0.36 2.62
C PRO A 232 14.27 -0.83 2.96
N ASP A 233 14.94 -0.82 4.10
CA ASP A 233 15.76 -1.91 4.62
C ASP A 233 15.08 -2.73 5.73
N ALA A 234 13.79 -2.52 5.98
CA ALA A 234 13.10 -3.26 7.03
C ALA A 234 12.98 -4.75 6.68
N LEU A 235 13.26 -5.61 7.67
CA LEU A 235 13.04 -7.03 7.51
C LEU A 235 11.53 -7.35 7.44
N PHE A 236 11.22 -8.37 6.66
CA PHE A 236 9.86 -8.90 6.60
C PHE A 236 9.41 -9.42 7.97
N THR A 237 8.19 -9.06 8.37
CA THR A 237 7.51 -9.66 9.52
C THR A 237 6.09 -10.07 9.15
N VAL A 238 5.58 -11.11 9.80
CA VAL A 238 4.19 -11.56 9.58
C VAL A 238 3.18 -10.47 9.97
N SER A 239 3.45 -9.70 11.02
CA SER A 239 2.59 -8.60 11.45
C SER A 239 2.51 -7.49 10.40
N HIS A 240 3.63 -7.12 9.76
CA HIS A 240 3.64 -6.14 8.69
C HIS A 240 2.93 -6.68 7.43
N ALA A 241 3.11 -7.97 7.11
CA ALA A 241 2.38 -8.61 6.01
C ALA A 241 0.85 -8.60 6.22
N ILE A 242 0.38 -8.84 7.45
CA ILE A 242 -1.03 -8.72 7.80
C ILE A 242 -1.51 -7.26 7.68
N ALA A 243 -0.72 -6.30 8.18
CA ALA A 243 -1.07 -4.88 8.12
C ALA A 243 -1.15 -4.37 6.66
N ARG A 244 -0.21 -4.77 5.78
CA ARG A 244 -0.19 -4.36 4.37
C ARG A 244 -1.38 -4.91 3.58
N ASN A 245 -2.04 -6.00 4.00
CA ASN A 245 -3.21 -6.53 3.31
C ASN A 245 -4.35 -5.50 3.20
N LYS A 246 -4.43 -4.55 4.13
CA LYS A 246 -5.38 -3.42 4.02
C LYS A 246 -5.13 -2.58 2.77
N LEU A 247 -3.86 -2.33 2.42
CA LEU A 247 -3.50 -1.59 1.21
C LEU A 247 -3.82 -2.41 -0.04
N VAL A 248 -3.53 -3.72 -0.01
CA VAL A 248 -3.89 -4.62 -1.12
C VAL A 248 -5.38 -4.53 -1.41
N PHE A 249 -6.23 -4.74 -0.40
CA PHE A 249 -7.68 -4.71 -0.57
C PHE A 249 -8.24 -3.33 -0.93
N ALA A 250 -7.57 -2.26 -0.53
CA ALA A 250 -7.98 -0.90 -0.89
C ALA A 250 -7.69 -0.56 -2.35
N LEU A 251 -6.67 -1.16 -2.95
CA LEU A 251 -6.23 -0.87 -4.32
C LEU A 251 -6.90 -1.74 -5.38
N VAL A 252 -7.63 -2.81 -5.02
CA VAL A 252 -8.14 -3.78 -6.00
C VAL A 252 -9.66 -3.78 -6.12
N ASP A 253 -10.14 -4.14 -7.29
CA ASP A 253 -11.57 -4.36 -7.57
C ASP A 253 -12.01 -5.75 -7.09
N ALA A 254 -11.11 -6.74 -7.18
CA ALA A 254 -11.36 -8.10 -6.72
C ALA A 254 -10.09 -8.73 -6.16
N ALA A 255 -10.23 -9.65 -5.22
CA ALA A 255 -9.11 -10.40 -4.64
C ALA A 255 -9.37 -11.91 -4.73
N PHE A 256 -8.36 -12.65 -5.19
CA PHE A 256 -8.36 -14.11 -5.33
C PHE A 256 -7.36 -14.73 -4.36
N VAL A 257 -7.87 -15.45 -3.37
CA VAL A 257 -7.05 -16.12 -2.35
C VAL A 257 -6.93 -17.60 -2.71
N PHE A 258 -5.70 -18.02 -3.04
CA PHE A 258 -5.42 -19.42 -3.41
C PHE A 258 -5.23 -20.31 -2.19
N ASN A 259 -4.51 -19.81 -1.18
CA ASN A 259 -4.38 -20.48 0.10
C ASN A 259 -4.01 -19.51 1.22
N THR A 260 -4.33 -19.90 2.45
CA THR A 260 -3.97 -19.19 3.67
C THR A 260 -3.06 -20.08 4.53
N ASP A 261 -2.29 -19.50 5.45
CA ASP A 261 -1.52 -20.26 6.44
C ASP A 261 -2.41 -20.77 7.60
N GLY A 262 -3.69 -20.39 7.59
CA GLY A 262 -4.67 -20.78 8.60
C GLY A 262 -4.51 -20.04 9.94
N ARG A 263 -3.58 -19.09 10.04
CA ARG A 263 -3.39 -18.31 11.27
C ARG A 263 -4.55 -17.33 11.44
N ARG A 264 -5.00 -17.17 12.69
CA ARG A 264 -6.16 -16.33 13.00
C ARG A 264 -5.99 -14.89 12.51
N GLY A 265 -4.82 -14.30 12.71
CA GLY A 265 -4.56 -12.90 12.29
C GLY A 265 -4.65 -12.69 10.79
N GLU A 266 -4.14 -13.64 9.98
CA GLU A 266 -4.27 -13.60 8.53
C GLU A 266 -5.73 -13.76 8.11
N LEU A 267 -6.43 -14.75 8.64
CA LEU A 267 -7.86 -14.97 8.36
C LEU A 267 -8.72 -13.78 8.76
N ASP A 268 -8.42 -13.12 9.89
CA ASP A 268 -9.13 -11.92 10.32
C ASP A 268 -8.85 -10.73 9.39
N ALA A 269 -7.61 -10.54 8.94
CA ALA A 269 -7.26 -9.51 7.97
C ALA A 269 -7.96 -9.74 6.62
N LEU A 270 -8.00 -10.98 6.15
CA LEU A 270 -8.70 -11.36 4.93
C LEU A 270 -10.23 -11.23 5.06
N ALA A 271 -10.80 -11.55 6.23
CA ALA A 271 -12.23 -11.48 6.47
C ALA A 271 -12.76 -10.07 6.68
N ASN A 272 -11.91 -9.14 7.16
CA ASN A 272 -12.25 -7.73 7.40
C ASN A 272 -11.72 -6.83 6.26
N HIS A 273 -11.75 -7.33 5.02
CA HIS A 273 -11.28 -6.61 3.85
C HIS A 273 -12.24 -5.49 3.42
N THR A 274 -11.71 -4.52 2.69
CA THR A 274 -12.47 -3.41 2.09
C THR A 274 -12.88 -3.69 0.65
N CYS A 275 -12.41 -4.79 0.05
CA CYS A 275 -12.71 -5.19 -1.31
C CYS A 275 -14.07 -5.88 -1.38
N GLU A 276 -14.97 -5.43 -2.27
CA GLU A 276 -16.32 -5.97 -2.44
C GLU A 276 -16.31 -7.44 -2.94
N TRP A 277 -15.30 -7.81 -3.73
CA TRP A 277 -15.22 -9.09 -4.42
C TRP A 277 -14.03 -9.92 -3.92
N LEU A 278 -14.25 -10.65 -2.82
CA LEU A 278 -13.28 -11.62 -2.31
C LEU A 278 -13.63 -13.02 -2.77
N TYR A 279 -12.70 -13.66 -3.47
CA TYR A 279 -12.81 -15.04 -3.94
C TYR A 279 -11.82 -15.93 -3.20
N ALA A 280 -12.25 -17.15 -2.85
CA ALA A 280 -11.40 -18.17 -2.23
C ALA A 280 -11.40 -19.46 -3.05
N TRP A 281 -10.21 -19.95 -3.39
CA TRP A 281 -10.04 -21.18 -4.19
C TRP A 281 -10.49 -22.41 -3.41
N GLN A 282 -11.39 -23.19 -3.99
CA GLN A 282 -11.94 -24.40 -3.37
C GLN A 282 -10.98 -25.59 -3.37
N GLY A 283 -9.94 -25.57 -4.23
CA GLY A 283 -8.92 -26.62 -4.28
C GLY A 283 -8.01 -26.71 -3.05
N PHE A 284 -8.16 -25.78 -2.09
CA PHE A 284 -7.42 -25.78 -0.84
C PHE A 284 -8.36 -25.72 0.36
N SER A 285 -8.39 -26.81 1.14
CA SER A 285 -9.32 -26.95 2.29
C SER A 285 -9.09 -25.92 3.40
N GLY A 286 -7.88 -25.38 3.53
CA GLY A 286 -7.54 -24.30 4.45
C GLY A 286 -8.29 -22.99 4.19
N ASN A 287 -8.90 -22.81 3.01
CA ASN A 287 -9.74 -21.65 2.69
C ASN A 287 -11.18 -21.75 3.23
N SER A 288 -11.59 -22.90 3.79
CA SER A 288 -12.94 -23.08 4.36
C SER A 288 -13.36 -21.97 5.34
N PRO A 289 -12.49 -21.45 6.24
CA PRO A 289 -12.86 -20.35 7.11
C PRO A 289 -13.22 -19.05 6.36
N LEU A 290 -12.56 -18.76 5.23
CA LEU A 290 -12.89 -17.61 4.39
C LEU A 290 -14.24 -17.78 3.70
N LEU A 291 -14.48 -18.96 3.13
CA LEU A 291 -15.75 -19.30 2.50
C LEU A 291 -16.92 -19.19 3.50
N ASN A 292 -16.73 -19.67 4.73
CA ASN A 292 -17.72 -19.56 5.81
C ASN A 292 -17.98 -18.11 6.25
N ARG A 293 -17.07 -17.19 5.98
CA ARG A 293 -17.18 -15.74 6.26
C ARG A 293 -17.67 -14.92 5.07
N GLY A 294 -18.07 -15.58 3.97
CA GLY A 294 -18.70 -14.93 2.83
C GLY A 294 -17.83 -14.73 1.60
N ALA A 295 -16.58 -15.19 1.60
CA ALA A 295 -15.78 -15.21 0.38
C ALA A 295 -16.47 -16.09 -0.69
N LYS A 296 -16.46 -15.62 -1.94
CA LYS A 296 -17.08 -16.35 -3.04
C LYS A 296 -16.19 -17.53 -3.45
N PRO A 297 -16.74 -18.73 -3.60
CA PRO A 297 -15.95 -19.86 -4.06
C PRO A 297 -15.57 -19.70 -5.53
N PHE A 298 -14.35 -20.10 -5.89
CA PHE A 298 -13.97 -20.29 -7.30
C PHE A 298 -13.15 -21.55 -7.48
N GLN A 299 -13.35 -22.20 -8.63
CA GLN A 299 -12.61 -23.36 -9.09
C GLN A 299 -12.90 -23.57 -10.57
N GLY A 300 -11.90 -24.01 -11.32
CA GLY A 300 -12.08 -24.39 -12.73
C GLY A 300 -12.43 -23.20 -13.63
N LEU A 301 -11.83 -22.04 -13.39
CA LEU A 301 -11.96 -20.88 -14.29
C LEU A 301 -11.53 -21.26 -15.71
N ARG A 302 -12.25 -20.74 -16.69
CA ARG A 302 -12.02 -20.92 -18.12
C ARG A 302 -11.68 -19.60 -18.78
N ASP A 303 -11.11 -19.66 -19.96
CA ASP A 303 -10.95 -18.49 -20.80
C ASP A 303 -12.31 -17.81 -21.03
N GLY A 304 -12.41 -16.51 -20.73
CA GLY A 304 -13.64 -15.74 -20.82
C GLY A 304 -14.38 -15.52 -19.50
N ASP A 305 -14.21 -16.36 -18.47
CA ASP A 305 -14.84 -16.15 -17.17
C ASP A 305 -14.38 -14.85 -16.52
N PHE A 306 -13.10 -14.49 -16.72
CA PHE A 306 -12.56 -13.20 -16.28
C PHE A 306 -13.32 -12.00 -16.87
N ASP A 307 -13.71 -12.10 -18.15
CA ASP A 307 -14.46 -11.05 -18.85
C ASP A 307 -15.86 -10.85 -18.27
N GLU A 308 -16.48 -11.92 -17.81
CA GLU A 308 -17.77 -11.89 -17.14
C GLU A 308 -17.64 -11.27 -15.74
N MET A 309 -16.62 -11.65 -14.98
CA MET A 309 -16.32 -11.08 -13.68
C MET A 309 -16.07 -9.57 -13.77
N CYS A 310 -15.28 -9.09 -14.74
CA CYS A 310 -15.02 -7.66 -14.96
C CYS A 310 -16.31 -6.86 -15.20
N ARG A 311 -17.29 -7.44 -15.91
CA ARG A 311 -18.59 -6.77 -16.13
C ARG A 311 -19.36 -6.57 -14.82
N HIS A 312 -19.21 -7.47 -13.86
CA HIS A 312 -19.81 -7.35 -12.54
C HIS A 312 -19.11 -6.28 -11.70
N TRP A 313 -17.78 -6.28 -11.65
CA TRP A 313 -16.99 -5.32 -10.89
C TRP A 313 -17.19 -3.88 -11.38
N ASN A 314 -17.18 -3.67 -12.70
CA ASN A 314 -17.39 -2.35 -13.29
C ASN A 314 -18.81 -1.80 -13.02
N ARG A 315 -19.84 -2.64 -12.92
CA ARG A 315 -21.18 -2.21 -12.55
C ARG A 315 -21.25 -1.71 -11.11
N SER A 316 -20.57 -2.38 -10.19
CA SER A 316 -20.49 -1.96 -8.79
C SER A 316 -19.76 -0.63 -8.65
N ARG A 317 -18.63 -0.47 -9.34
CA ARG A 317 -17.85 0.77 -9.36
C ARG A 317 -18.68 1.96 -9.90
N ALA A 318 -19.39 1.78 -11.00
CA ALA A 318 -20.27 2.81 -11.58
C ALA A 318 -21.42 3.20 -10.63
N LYS A 319 -21.96 2.24 -9.84
CA LYS A 319 -22.98 2.54 -8.84
C LYS A 319 -22.42 3.32 -7.66
N GLN A 320 -21.20 3.04 -7.21
CA GLN A 320 -20.55 3.80 -6.15
C GLN A 320 -20.26 5.24 -6.58
N MET A 321 -19.73 5.46 -7.77
CA MET A 321 -19.49 6.80 -8.30
C MET A 321 -20.79 7.65 -8.39
N ASN A 322 -21.89 7.08 -8.87
CA ASN A 322 -23.17 7.78 -8.94
C ASN A 322 -23.79 8.11 -7.57
N ILE A 323 -23.43 7.44 -6.50
CA ILE A 323 -23.89 7.76 -5.13
C ILE A 323 -23.09 8.94 -4.56
N PHE A 324 -21.81 9.05 -4.86
CA PHE A 324 -20.96 10.16 -4.42
C PHE A 324 -21.19 11.45 -5.21
N ASP A 325 -21.65 11.36 -6.47
CA ASP A 325 -22.02 12.52 -7.28
C ASP A 325 -23.42 13.11 -6.89
N LEU A 326 -24.15 12.45 -6.00
CA LEU A 326 -25.48 12.84 -5.52
C LEU A 326 -25.48 13.39 -4.07
N LEU A 327 -24.34 13.45 -3.41
CA LEU A 327 -24.12 14.00 -2.06
C LEU A 327 -23.27 15.27 -2.10
#